data_973f35a68c45a3de25dcded756aca5e5
#
_entry.id   973f35a68c45a3de25dcded756aca5e5
#
_cell.length_a   1.000
_cell.length_b   1.000
_cell.length_c   1.000
_cell.angle_alpha   90.00
_cell.angle_beta   90.00
_cell.angle_gamma   90.00
#
_symmetry.space_group_name_H-M   'P 1'
#
loop_
_entity.id
_entity.type
_entity.pdbx_description
1 polymer ?
#
loop_
_entity_poly.entity_id
_entity_poly.type
_entity_poly.pdbx_seq_one_letter_code
_entity_poly.pdbx_strand_id
1 'polypeptide(L)'
;SEWGEAVHRSHIVLKALTYAPTGGIVAAPTTSLPERIGGPRNWDYRFCWLRDATFTLMSLMDAGYREEAEAWREWLLRAVAGSPSQMQIMYGVAGERRLREWEADWLPGYAGSRPVRVGNAA
;
A
#
# COMPACT_ATOMS: atom_id res chain seq x y z
N SER A 1 -19.05 21.89 2.72
CA SER A 1 -19.94 20.88 2.11
C SER A 1 -20.46 19.92 3.18
N GLU A 2 -21.56 19.29 2.91
CA GLU A 2 -22.14 18.26 3.79
C GLU A 2 -21.15 17.14 4.12
N TRP A 3 -20.24 16.86 3.19
CA TRP A 3 -19.24 15.79 3.31
C TRP A 3 -17.85 16.28 3.73
N GLY A 4 -17.70 17.57 4.03
CA GLY A 4 -16.40 18.20 4.28
C GLY A 4 -15.59 17.53 5.37
N GLU A 5 -16.22 17.16 6.48
CA GLU A 5 -15.55 16.49 7.60
C GLU A 5 -15.08 15.09 7.23
N ALA A 6 -15.93 14.32 6.55
CA ALA A 6 -15.57 12.96 6.09
C ALA A 6 -14.44 13.00 5.07
N VAL A 7 -14.45 13.95 4.14
CA VAL A 7 -13.39 14.15 3.15
C VAL A 7 -12.09 14.52 3.84
N HIS A 8 -12.12 15.45 4.79
CA HIS A 8 -10.94 15.86 5.55
C HIS A 8 -10.33 14.68 6.32
N ARG A 9 -11.17 13.88 6.99
CA ARG A 9 -10.74 12.67 7.70
C ARG A 9 -10.09 11.67 6.75
N SER A 10 -10.65 11.48 5.58
CA SER A 10 -10.10 10.59 4.55
C SER A 10 -8.71 11.06 4.09
N HIS A 11 -8.52 12.36 3.88
CA HIS A 11 -7.22 12.91 3.51
C HIS A 11 -6.17 12.70 4.61
N ILE A 12 -6.55 12.82 5.89
CA ILE A 12 -5.64 12.52 7.01
C ILE A 12 -5.16 11.07 6.93
N VAL A 13 -6.07 10.14 6.68
CA VAL A 13 -5.73 8.72 6.54
C VAL A 13 -4.80 8.49 5.35
N LEU A 14 -5.14 9.02 4.17
CA LEU A 14 -4.33 8.86 2.97
C LEU A 14 -2.93 9.45 3.15
N LYS A 15 -2.84 10.62 3.77
CA LYS A 15 -1.56 11.25 4.07
C LYS A 15 -0.72 10.39 5.03
N ALA A 16 -1.36 9.78 6.01
CA ALA A 16 -0.69 8.89 6.98
C ALA A 16 -0.15 7.61 6.33
N LEU A 17 -0.63 7.22 5.16
CA LEU A 17 -0.12 6.07 4.41
C LEU A 17 1.18 6.37 3.64
N THR A 18 1.58 7.63 3.58
CA THR A 18 2.82 8.04 2.94
C THR A 18 3.99 7.83 3.90
N TYR A 19 4.95 7.01 3.48
CA TYR A 19 6.18 6.80 4.24
C TYR A 19 7.17 7.88 3.88
N ALA A 20 7.31 8.89 4.73
CA ALA A 20 8.09 10.09 4.46
C ALA A 20 9.55 9.82 4.05
N PRO A 21 10.29 8.85 4.66
CA PRO A 21 11.69 8.61 4.29
C PRO A 21 11.90 8.21 2.82
N THR A 22 10.92 7.60 2.17
CA THR A 22 11.05 7.15 0.78
C THR A 22 10.05 7.77 -0.19
N GLY A 23 8.94 8.30 0.32
CA GLY A 23 7.82 8.76 -0.49
C GLY A 23 6.87 7.66 -0.94
N GLY A 24 7.13 6.41 -0.57
CA GLY A 24 6.25 5.29 -0.88
C GLY A 24 4.90 5.41 -0.18
N ILE A 25 3.84 4.99 -0.85
CA ILE A 25 2.48 5.02 -0.32
C ILE A 25 1.99 3.59 -0.17
N VAL A 26 1.81 3.14 1.07
CA VAL A 26 1.33 1.78 1.34
C VAL A 26 -0.19 1.70 1.22
N ALA A 27 -0.70 0.51 0.91
CA ALA A 27 -2.15 0.29 0.79
C ALA A 27 -2.85 0.37 2.16
N ALA A 28 -2.18 -0.11 3.21
CA ALA A 28 -2.63 0.05 4.59
C ALA A 28 -1.44 -0.07 5.55
N PRO A 29 -1.52 0.47 6.77
CA PRO A 29 -0.44 0.35 7.76
C PRO A 29 -0.46 -0.99 8.50
N THR A 30 -1.38 -1.88 8.15
CA THR A 30 -1.63 -3.16 8.83
C THR A 30 -1.80 -4.29 7.82
N THR A 31 -2.13 -5.47 8.34
CA THR A 31 -2.61 -6.58 7.53
C THR A 31 -4.11 -6.45 7.30
N SER A 32 -4.64 -7.18 6.31
CA SER A 32 -6.09 -7.26 6.10
C SER A 32 -6.76 -8.12 7.16
N LEU A 33 -8.08 -7.99 7.27
CA LEU A 33 -8.90 -9.06 7.83
C LEU A 33 -9.05 -10.15 6.76
N PRO A 34 -9.33 -11.41 7.17
CA PRO A 34 -9.62 -12.45 6.20
C PRO A 34 -10.87 -12.10 5.38
N GLU A 35 -10.82 -12.33 4.08
CA GLU A 35 -11.99 -12.15 3.22
C GLU A 35 -13.16 -13.04 3.67
N ARG A 36 -12.84 -14.17 4.27
CA ARG A 36 -13.78 -15.10 4.87
C ARG A 36 -13.20 -15.61 6.18
N ILE A 37 -13.94 -15.50 7.27
CA ILE A 37 -13.52 -16.02 8.57
C ILE A 37 -13.26 -17.53 8.46
N GLY A 38 -12.09 -17.95 8.92
CA GLY A 38 -11.61 -19.33 8.80
C GLY A 38 -10.83 -19.63 7.52
N GLY A 39 -10.83 -18.68 6.57
CA GLY A 39 -10.18 -18.87 5.27
C GLY A 39 -8.73 -18.40 5.21
N PRO A 40 -8.05 -18.66 4.06
CA PRO A 40 -6.64 -18.34 3.88
C PRO A 40 -6.37 -16.97 3.26
N ARG A 41 -7.41 -16.24 2.85
CA ARG A 41 -7.26 -15.01 2.06
C ARG A 41 -7.16 -13.79 2.95
N ASN A 42 -5.97 -13.57 3.51
CA ASN A 42 -5.62 -12.37 4.26
C ASN A 42 -4.14 -12.07 4.06
N TRP A 43 -3.80 -10.80 3.83
CA TRP A 43 -2.47 -10.36 3.42
C TRP A 43 -1.94 -9.20 4.24
N ASP A 44 -0.62 -9.07 4.22
CA ASP A 44 0.06 -7.88 4.66
C ASP A 44 -0.12 -6.78 3.61
N TYR A 45 -0.74 -5.67 3.99
CA TYR A 45 -1.00 -4.53 3.12
C TYR A 45 0.03 -3.39 3.24
N ARG A 46 1.12 -3.62 3.95
CA ARG A 46 2.17 -2.62 4.13
C ARG A 46 3.13 -2.56 2.94
N PHE A 47 2.60 -2.73 1.75
CA PHE A 47 3.31 -2.66 0.48
C PHE A 47 2.69 -1.57 -0.40
N CYS A 48 3.43 -1.19 -1.44
CA CYS A 48 3.00 -0.17 -2.39
C CYS A 48 2.45 -0.83 -3.66
N TRP A 49 1.14 -0.85 -3.81
CA TRP A 49 0.50 -1.21 -5.08
C TRP A 49 0.40 0.03 -5.95
N LEU A 50 0.81 -0.06 -7.21
CA LEU A 50 0.75 1.08 -8.13
C LEU A 50 -0.67 1.61 -8.31
N ARG A 51 -1.65 0.72 -8.36
CA ARG A 51 -3.07 1.08 -8.48
C ARG A 51 -3.53 1.95 -7.30
N ASP A 52 -3.34 1.45 -6.08
CA ASP A 52 -3.80 2.11 -4.85
C ASP A 52 -3.09 3.43 -4.65
N ALA A 53 -1.79 3.44 -4.86
CA ALA A 53 -0.98 4.64 -4.73
C ALA A 53 -1.35 5.69 -5.78
N THR A 54 -1.69 5.30 -6.99
CA THR A 54 -2.12 6.23 -8.04
C THR A 54 -3.40 6.95 -7.64
N PHE A 55 -4.39 6.23 -7.13
CA PHE A 55 -5.64 6.86 -6.68
C PHE A 55 -5.42 7.75 -5.46
N THR A 56 -4.59 7.31 -4.53
CA THR A 56 -4.21 8.13 -3.37
C THR A 56 -3.52 9.42 -3.82
N LEU A 57 -2.58 9.32 -4.75
CA LEU A 57 -1.88 10.46 -5.34
C LEU A 57 -2.86 11.47 -5.95
N MET A 58 -3.80 10.98 -6.76
CA MET A 58 -4.81 11.85 -7.39
C MET A 58 -5.62 12.60 -6.34
N SER A 59 -6.06 11.91 -5.29
CA SER A 59 -6.81 12.53 -4.20
C SER A 59 -6.00 13.59 -3.44
N LEU A 60 -4.73 13.29 -3.17
CA LEU A 60 -3.83 14.24 -2.49
C LEU A 60 -3.55 15.46 -3.35
N MET A 61 -3.36 15.29 -4.65
CA MET A 61 -3.16 16.41 -5.58
C MET A 61 -4.40 17.31 -5.67
N ASP A 62 -5.58 16.71 -5.79
CA ASP A 62 -6.84 17.46 -5.84
C ASP A 62 -7.08 18.26 -4.55
N ALA A 63 -6.57 17.77 -3.42
CA ALA A 63 -6.65 18.45 -2.14
C ALA A 63 -5.52 19.48 -1.91
N GLY A 64 -4.54 19.57 -2.81
CA GLY A 64 -3.42 20.50 -2.72
C GLY A 64 -2.20 20.00 -1.95
N TYR A 65 -2.14 18.73 -1.61
CA TYR A 65 -0.99 18.12 -0.92
C TYR A 65 0.11 17.75 -1.92
N ARG A 66 0.87 18.74 -2.35
CA ARG A 66 1.87 18.58 -3.42
C ARG A 66 3.15 17.89 -2.97
N GLU A 67 3.56 18.05 -1.71
CA GLU A 67 4.79 17.45 -1.21
C GLU A 67 4.74 15.93 -1.28
N GLU A 68 3.64 15.33 -0.85
CA GLU A 68 3.42 13.89 -0.92
C GLU A 68 3.39 13.40 -2.36
N ALA A 69 2.76 14.18 -3.25
CA ALA A 69 2.68 13.86 -4.67
C ALA A 69 4.07 13.86 -5.33
N GLU A 70 4.89 14.85 -5.04
CA GLU A 70 6.26 14.95 -5.55
C GLU A 70 7.15 13.84 -5.01
N ALA A 71 7.04 13.53 -3.72
CA ALA A 71 7.79 12.46 -3.08
C ALA A 71 7.44 11.09 -3.69
N TRP A 72 6.14 10.84 -3.93
CA TRP A 72 5.68 9.62 -4.61
C TRP A 72 6.19 9.54 -6.04
N ARG A 73 6.15 10.63 -6.77
CA ARG A 73 6.66 10.67 -8.14
C ARG A 73 8.14 10.27 -8.19
N GLU A 74 8.95 10.81 -7.29
CA GLU A 74 10.37 10.44 -7.21
C GLU A 74 10.55 8.98 -6.80
N TRP A 75 9.76 8.50 -5.85
CA TRP A 75 9.74 7.09 -5.47
C TRP A 75 9.44 6.20 -6.67
N LEU A 76 8.41 6.54 -7.44
CA LEU A 76 8.00 5.78 -8.61
C LEU A 76 9.09 5.73 -9.67
N LEU A 77 9.72 6.87 -9.94
CA LEU A 77 10.81 6.94 -10.91
C LEU A 77 12.01 6.04 -10.50
N ARG A 78 12.28 5.94 -9.21
CA ARG A 78 13.32 5.02 -8.70
C ARG A 78 12.88 3.56 -8.79
N ALA A 79 11.67 3.26 -8.38
CA ALA A 79 11.17 1.89 -8.33
C ALA A 79 11.01 1.26 -9.72
N VAL A 80 10.60 2.05 -10.71
CA VAL A 80 10.38 1.59 -12.09
C VAL A 80 11.55 1.93 -13.03
N ALA A 81 12.69 2.29 -12.48
CA ALA A 81 13.89 2.57 -13.30
C ALA A 81 14.22 1.36 -14.16
N GLY A 82 14.19 1.55 -15.48
CA GLY A 82 14.42 0.47 -16.45
C GLY A 82 13.32 0.40 -17.49
N SER A 83 13.09 -0.81 -18.02
CA SER A 83 12.07 -1.05 -19.03
C SER A 83 10.66 -1.06 -18.43
N PRO A 84 9.67 -0.45 -19.10
CA PRO A 84 8.26 -0.56 -18.69
C PRO A 84 7.78 -2.02 -18.58
N SER A 85 8.37 -2.94 -19.34
CA SER A 85 8.02 -4.36 -19.28
C SER A 85 8.42 -5.02 -17.95
N GLN A 86 9.29 -4.38 -17.19
CA GLN A 86 9.73 -4.86 -15.87
C GLN A 86 8.93 -4.25 -14.71
N MET A 87 7.94 -3.42 -15.02
CA MET A 87 7.09 -2.82 -14.01
C MET A 87 6.25 -3.89 -13.30
N GLN A 88 6.24 -3.84 -11.97
CA GLN A 88 5.48 -4.77 -11.12
C GLN A 88 4.20 -4.11 -10.64
N ILE A 89 3.23 -4.94 -10.24
CA ILE A 89 1.96 -4.44 -9.67
C ILE A 89 2.15 -3.89 -8.25
N MET A 90 3.18 -4.37 -7.54
CA MET A 90 3.48 -3.93 -6.18
C MET A 90 4.98 -3.95 -5.91
N TYR A 91 5.36 -3.16 -4.91
CA TYR A 91 6.74 -3.00 -4.44
C TYR A 91 6.76 -2.89 -2.92
N GLY A 92 7.91 -3.11 -2.30
CA GLY A 92 8.12 -2.72 -0.92
C GLY A 92 8.14 -1.20 -0.78
N VAL A 93 8.09 -0.70 0.45
CA VAL A 93 7.99 0.74 0.73
C VAL A 93 9.23 1.54 0.29
N ALA A 94 10.38 0.89 0.20
CA ALA A 94 11.62 1.50 -0.32
C ALA A 94 11.87 1.14 -1.80
N GLY A 95 10.90 0.56 -2.49
CA GLY A 95 11.01 0.15 -3.88
C GLY A 95 11.51 -1.28 -4.08
N GLU A 96 11.54 -2.09 -3.04
CA GLU A 96 11.99 -3.48 -3.13
C GLU A 96 11.15 -4.25 -4.15
N ARG A 97 11.83 -4.98 -5.04
CA ARG A 97 11.20 -5.72 -6.14
C ARG A 97 11.00 -7.20 -5.83
N ARG A 98 11.86 -7.79 -4.97
CA ARG A 98 11.75 -9.19 -4.58
C ARG A 98 10.82 -9.32 -3.39
N LEU A 99 9.60 -9.76 -3.67
CA LEU A 99 8.53 -9.85 -2.67
C LEU A 99 8.07 -11.31 -2.56
N ARG A 100 8.99 -12.19 -2.13
CA ARG A 100 8.68 -13.61 -1.94
C ARG A 100 7.43 -13.76 -1.09
N GLU A 101 6.49 -14.57 -1.54
CA GLU A 101 5.28 -14.86 -0.78
C GLU A 101 5.57 -15.93 0.28
N TRP A 102 5.11 -15.67 1.51
CA TRP A 102 5.25 -16.60 2.64
C TRP A 102 4.13 -16.37 3.65
N GLU A 103 3.86 -17.38 4.48
CA GLU A 103 2.91 -17.27 5.58
C GLU A 103 3.63 -16.97 6.90
N ALA A 104 3.05 -16.07 7.72
CA ALA A 104 3.53 -15.83 9.07
C ALA A 104 2.99 -16.93 10.02
N ASP A 105 3.44 -18.14 9.85
CA ASP A 105 2.87 -19.34 10.44
C ASP A 105 3.03 -19.44 11.97
N TRP A 106 3.92 -18.62 12.55
CA TRP A 106 4.08 -18.50 14.00
C TRP A 106 3.01 -17.63 14.68
N LEU A 107 2.21 -16.91 13.90
CA LEU A 107 1.13 -16.05 14.39
C LEU A 107 -0.22 -16.65 13.99
N PRO A 108 -1.13 -16.91 14.94
CA PRO A 108 -2.46 -17.37 14.59
C PRO A 108 -3.20 -16.30 13.80
N GLY A 109 -3.97 -16.73 12.81
CA GLY A 109 -4.82 -15.82 12.03
C GLY A 109 -6.02 -15.33 12.84
N TYR A 110 -6.64 -14.25 12.37
CA TYR A 110 -7.80 -13.67 13.02
C TYR A 110 -8.97 -14.68 13.09
N ALA A 111 -9.54 -14.83 14.27
CA ALA A 111 -10.73 -15.67 14.51
C ALA A 111 -10.62 -17.09 13.91
N GLY A 112 -9.48 -17.74 14.11
CA GLY A 112 -9.23 -19.11 13.62
C GLY A 112 -8.93 -19.22 12.13
N SER A 113 -8.74 -18.10 11.46
CA SER A 113 -8.34 -18.07 10.04
C SER A 113 -6.89 -18.48 9.88
N ARG A 114 -6.47 -18.76 8.64
CA ARG A 114 -5.07 -19.05 8.32
C ARG A 114 -4.19 -17.83 8.67
N PRO A 115 -2.91 -18.05 8.94
CA PRO A 115 -1.95 -16.96 9.16
C PRO A 115 -1.90 -15.97 7.99
N VAL A 116 -1.48 -14.74 8.29
CA VAL A 116 -1.30 -13.70 7.28
C VAL A 116 -0.26 -14.12 6.25
N ARG A 117 -0.54 -13.84 4.99
CA ARG A 117 0.38 -14.02 3.88
C ARG A 117 1.09 -12.69 3.60
N VAL A 118 2.39 -12.77 3.38
CA VAL A 118 3.25 -11.60 3.15
C VAL A 118 3.88 -11.74 1.77
N GLY A 119 3.95 -10.63 1.02
CA GLY A 119 4.59 -10.63 -0.28
C GLY A 119 3.67 -11.04 -1.42
N ASN A 120 4.27 -11.35 -2.55
CA ASN A 120 3.56 -11.72 -3.78
C ASN A 120 4.43 -12.65 -4.62
N ALA A 121 3.87 -13.78 -5.02
CA ALA A 121 4.55 -14.76 -5.87
C ALA A 121 4.50 -14.43 -7.38
N ALA A 122 3.71 -13.42 -7.76
CA ALA A 122 3.53 -13.04 -9.16
C ALA A 122 4.72 -12.27 -9.74
#